data_99b28ad5457e1c40d7f763f0d42a070e
#
_entry.id   99b28ad5457e1c40d7f763f0d42a070e
#
_cell.length_a   1.000
_cell.length_b   1.000
_cell.length_c   1.000
_cell.angle_alpha   90.00
_cell.angle_beta   90.00
_cell.angle_gamma   90.00
#
_symmetry.space_group_name_H-M   'P 1'
#
loop_
_entity.id
_entity.type
_entity.pdbx_description
1 polymer ?
#
loop_
_entity_poly.entity_id
_entity_poly.type
_entity_poly.pdbx_seq_one_letter_code
_entity_poly.pdbx_strand_id
1 'polypeptide(L)'
;VVGPLTVGAATSFFAGRGETLRFVGLAHYVSILTARGGELLASGSFYLVLLVTLLWTLANVSLHLLLGLVTGLLLSHPTLRFKALYRVLLIVPWAVPSYVTALAWKGMFHRQFGAINAILGVVGVEPVAWFSRFSTAFAANLATNVWLGFPFMMVVTIGAITAVPQDVLEAAEVDGATTWQRLTLVTLPLIKPVLAPAVALGAVWTFNMFNVVFLVSGGDPDGTTDILVSEAYRWAFTREAQVGYAAAYAVLIFLLLFGGTRVLDRLTGARA
;
A
#
# COMPACT_ATOMS: atom_id res chain seq x y z
N VAL A 1 -18.57 -1.00 -15.95
CA VAL A 1 -17.84 -0.26 -14.91
C VAL A 1 -18.66 0.93 -14.37
N VAL A 2 -19.29 1.76 -15.24
CA VAL A 2 -20.00 2.98 -14.81
C VAL A 2 -21.22 2.68 -13.94
N GLY A 3 -22.07 1.70 -14.31
CA GLY A 3 -23.31 1.37 -13.59
C GLY A 3 -23.13 1.10 -12.09
N PRO A 4 -22.24 0.18 -11.66
CA PRO A 4 -21.99 -0.04 -10.23
C PRO A 4 -21.47 1.18 -9.49
N LEU A 5 -20.66 2.03 -10.11
CA LEU A 5 -20.16 3.26 -9.50
C LEU A 5 -21.27 4.28 -9.28
N THR A 6 -22.17 4.46 -10.26
CA THR A 6 -23.31 5.38 -10.12
C THR A 6 -24.29 4.89 -9.06
N VAL A 7 -24.59 3.59 -9.01
CA VAL A 7 -25.43 3.00 -7.95
C VAL A 7 -24.77 3.17 -6.58
N GLY A 8 -23.47 2.89 -6.44
CA GLY A 8 -22.73 3.11 -5.20
C GLY A 8 -22.77 4.57 -4.75
N ALA A 9 -22.52 5.50 -5.68
CA ALA A 9 -22.59 6.93 -5.38
C ALA A 9 -24.01 7.36 -5.00
N ALA A 10 -25.04 6.87 -5.71
CA ALA A 10 -26.43 7.16 -5.36
C ALA A 10 -26.80 6.63 -3.97
N THR A 11 -26.33 5.43 -3.61
CA THR A 11 -26.57 4.81 -2.29
C THR A 11 -26.06 5.69 -1.14
N SER A 12 -25.00 6.48 -1.37
CA SER A 12 -24.43 7.37 -0.34
C SER A 12 -25.40 8.48 0.15
N PHE A 13 -26.46 8.77 -0.61
CA PHE A 13 -27.48 9.75 -0.25
C PHE A 13 -28.67 9.15 0.51
N PHE A 14 -28.64 7.85 0.77
CA PHE A 14 -29.71 7.12 1.45
C PHE A 14 -29.23 6.49 2.74
N ALA A 15 -30.10 6.45 3.76
CA ALA A 15 -29.90 5.71 5.02
C ALA A 15 -30.99 4.66 5.19
N GLY A 16 -30.68 3.60 5.97
CA GLY A 16 -31.60 2.48 6.22
C GLY A 16 -31.47 1.35 5.18
N ARG A 17 -32.36 0.36 5.27
CA ARG A 17 -32.40 -0.83 4.41
C ARG A 17 -33.84 -1.22 4.11
N GLY A 18 -34.08 -1.74 2.92
CA GLY A 18 -35.42 -2.22 2.53
C GLY A 18 -36.49 -1.16 2.74
N GLU A 19 -37.50 -1.47 3.55
CA GLU A 19 -38.63 -0.57 3.84
C GLU A 19 -38.26 0.65 4.68
N THR A 20 -37.10 0.65 5.37
CA THR A 20 -36.59 1.78 6.15
C THR A 20 -35.71 2.73 5.34
N LEU A 21 -35.56 2.49 4.02
CA LEU A 21 -34.74 3.33 3.16
C LEU A 21 -35.30 4.75 3.09
N ARG A 22 -34.49 5.73 3.47
CA ARG A 22 -34.86 7.15 3.42
C ARG A 22 -33.75 7.98 2.77
N PHE A 23 -34.16 8.99 2.04
CA PHE A 23 -33.22 9.96 1.47
C PHE A 23 -32.70 10.90 2.57
N VAL A 24 -31.38 10.99 2.72
CA VAL A 24 -30.71 11.82 3.75
C VAL A 24 -29.80 12.89 3.13
N GLY A 25 -29.73 12.97 1.81
CA GLY A 25 -28.90 13.94 1.11
C GLY A 25 -27.43 13.85 1.51
N LEU A 26 -26.83 14.96 1.90
CA LEU A 26 -25.41 15.04 2.29
C LEU A 26 -25.12 14.72 3.77
N ALA A 27 -26.11 14.24 4.55
CA ALA A 27 -25.94 14.04 5.98
C ALA A 27 -24.77 13.08 6.33
N HIS A 28 -24.56 12.03 5.54
CA HIS A 28 -23.44 11.12 5.74
C HIS A 28 -22.08 11.82 5.57
N TYR A 29 -21.94 12.65 4.54
CA TYR A 29 -20.72 13.42 4.28
C TYR A 29 -20.45 14.45 5.39
N VAL A 30 -21.48 15.18 5.82
CA VAL A 30 -21.35 16.11 6.94
C VAL A 30 -20.92 15.37 8.19
N SER A 31 -21.57 14.25 8.53
CA SER A 31 -21.24 13.44 9.70
C SER A 31 -19.78 12.90 9.65
N ILE A 32 -19.32 12.44 8.49
CA ILE A 32 -17.92 11.97 8.29
C ILE A 32 -16.94 13.12 8.48
N LEU A 33 -17.17 14.25 7.79
CA LEU A 33 -16.26 15.39 7.77
C LEU A 33 -16.26 16.21 9.06
N THR A 34 -17.32 16.14 9.86
CA THR A 34 -17.37 16.74 11.22
C THR A 34 -16.96 15.78 12.31
N ALA A 35 -16.36 14.64 11.97
CA ALA A 35 -16.00 13.58 12.92
C ALA A 35 -17.16 13.16 13.84
N ARG A 36 -18.41 13.22 13.33
CA ARG A 36 -19.65 12.96 14.09
C ARG A 36 -19.84 13.87 15.30
N GLY A 37 -19.31 15.09 15.23
CA GLY A 37 -19.36 16.06 16.33
C GLY A 37 -18.34 15.81 17.44
N GLY A 38 -17.44 14.83 17.26
CA GLY A 38 -16.35 14.53 18.17
C GLY A 38 -15.02 15.21 17.81
N GLU A 39 -13.95 14.80 18.47
CA GLU A 39 -12.60 15.27 18.15
C GLU A 39 -12.13 14.76 16.77
N LEU A 40 -11.49 15.63 15.98
CA LEU A 40 -11.05 15.31 14.61
C LEU A 40 -10.05 14.15 14.57
N LEU A 41 -9.23 13.99 15.59
CA LEU A 41 -8.22 12.92 15.67
C LEU A 41 -8.60 11.84 16.69
N ALA A 42 -9.86 11.73 17.08
CA ALA A 42 -10.32 10.62 17.91
C ALA A 42 -10.20 9.29 17.17
N SER A 43 -10.06 8.19 17.91
CA SER A 43 -10.03 6.83 17.35
C SER A 43 -11.27 6.57 16.48
N GLY A 44 -11.07 6.07 15.27
CA GLY A 44 -12.12 5.83 14.28
C GLY A 44 -12.69 7.08 13.61
N SER A 45 -12.11 8.28 13.83
CA SER A 45 -12.46 9.47 13.05
C SER A 45 -11.92 9.35 11.62
N PHE A 46 -12.63 9.99 10.66
CA PHE A 46 -12.18 10.02 9.26
C PHE A 46 -10.75 10.55 9.12
N TYR A 47 -10.39 11.59 9.86
CA TYR A 47 -9.09 12.25 9.74
C TYR A 47 -7.94 11.40 10.30
N LEU A 48 -8.14 10.71 11.43
CA LEU A 48 -7.14 9.78 11.95
C LEU A 48 -6.94 8.61 11.00
N VAL A 49 -8.04 8.02 10.51
CA VAL A 49 -7.98 6.91 9.55
C VAL A 49 -7.35 7.35 8.23
N LEU A 50 -7.62 8.57 7.76
CA LEU A 50 -6.95 9.17 6.59
C LEU A 50 -5.44 9.31 6.84
N LEU A 51 -5.04 9.85 8.00
CA LEU A 51 -3.63 9.99 8.35
C LEU A 51 -2.91 8.65 8.37
N VAL A 52 -3.51 7.63 8.98
CA VAL A 52 -2.98 6.26 8.99
C VAL A 52 -2.90 5.70 7.56
N THR A 53 -3.91 5.94 6.72
CA THR A 53 -3.89 5.51 5.31
C THR A 53 -2.76 6.17 4.52
N LEU A 54 -2.53 7.47 4.74
CA LEU A 54 -1.43 8.18 4.08
C LEU A 54 -0.06 7.69 4.58
N LEU A 55 0.11 7.51 5.89
CA LEU A 55 1.32 6.93 6.47
C LEU A 55 1.58 5.52 5.94
N TRP A 56 0.53 4.68 5.90
CA TRP A 56 0.54 3.34 5.32
C TRP A 56 1.00 3.34 3.87
N THR A 57 0.38 4.18 3.06
CA THR A 57 0.68 4.27 1.62
C THR A 57 2.12 4.75 1.40
N LEU A 58 2.52 5.82 2.08
CA LEU A 58 3.87 6.39 1.94
C LEU A 58 4.94 5.39 2.38
N ALA A 59 4.79 4.77 3.56
CA ALA A 59 5.75 3.81 4.08
C ALA A 59 5.91 2.59 3.16
N ASN A 60 4.80 2.00 2.73
CA ASN A 60 4.85 0.85 1.82
C ASN A 60 5.47 1.18 0.48
N VAL A 61 5.00 2.25 -0.19
CA VAL A 61 5.48 2.62 -1.52
C VAL A 61 6.97 2.95 -1.49
N SER A 62 7.44 3.64 -0.45
CA SER A 62 8.85 3.93 -0.26
C SER A 62 9.68 2.65 -0.11
N LEU A 63 9.22 1.70 0.69
CA LEU A 63 9.91 0.42 0.89
C LEU A 63 9.81 -0.50 -0.34
N HIS A 64 8.68 -0.53 -1.03
CA HIS A 64 8.55 -1.24 -2.31
C HIS A 64 9.53 -0.71 -3.35
N LEU A 65 9.62 0.62 -3.49
CA LEU A 65 10.56 1.26 -4.41
C LEU A 65 12.02 0.97 -4.01
N LEU A 66 12.36 1.15 -2.73
CA LEU A 66 13.70 0.90 -2.22
C LEU A 66 14.15 -0.56 -2.46
N LEU A 67 13.34 -1.52 -2.01
CA LEU A 67 13.66 -2.93 -2.18
C LEU A 67 13.61 -3.36 -3.65
N GLY A 68 12.65 -2.83 -4.40
CA GLY A 68 12.55 -3.07 -5.84
C GLY A 68 13.76 -2.55 -6.60
N LEU A 69 14.24 -1.32 -6.29
CA LEU A 69 15.47 -0.76 -6.86
C LEU A 69 16.70 -1.60 -6.49
N VAL A 70 16.89 -1.87 -5.20
CA VAL A 70 18.05 -2.65 -4.72
C VAL A 70 18.09 -4.03 -5.38
N THR A 71 16.98 -4.77 -5.32
CA THR A 71 16.91 -6.11 -5.90
C THR A 71 17.00 -6.08 -7.43
N GLY A 72 16.36 -5.11 -8.08
CA GLY A 72 16.42 -4.92 -9.52
C GLY A 72 17.84 -4.61 -10.01
N LEU A 73 18.56 -3.71 -9.34
CA LEU A 73 19.96 -3.38 -9.64
C LEU A 73 20.88 -4.61 -9.45
N LEU A 74 20.72 -5.32 -8.31
CA LEU A 74 21.49 -6.54 -8.05
C LEU A 74 21.26 -7.61 -9.11
N LEU A 75 19.99 -7.86 -9.50
CA LEU A 75 19.66 -8.86 -10.51
C LEU A 75 20.01 -8.44 -11.95
N SER A 76 20.26 -7.16 -12.19
CA SER A 76 20.73 -6.63 -13.48
C SER A 76 22.25 -6.67 -13.58
N HIS A 77 22.98 -6.87 -12.47
CA HIS A 77 24.45 -6.84 -12.49
C HIS A 77 25.02 -7.98 -13.34
N PRO A 78 25.97 -7.72 -14.28
CA PRO A 78 26.44 -8.71 -15.25
C PRO A 78 27.10 -9.94 -14.62
N THR A 79 27.80 -9.78 -13.50
CA THR A 79 28.56 -10.85 -12.83
C THR A 79 27.72 -11.77 -11.95
N LEU A 80 26.46 -11.45 -11.68
CA LEU A 80 25.61 -12.27 -10.83
C LEU A 80 25.32 -13.63 -11.50
N ARG A 81 25.66 -14.70 -10.84
CA ARG A 81 25.33 -16.08 -11.27
C ARG A 81 23.90 -16.43 -10.83
N PHE A 82 23.25 -17.35 -11.55
CA PHE A 82 21.90 -17.86 -11.24
C PHE A 82 20.78 -16.78 -11.18
N LYS A 83 20.89 -15.69 -11.96
CA LYS A 83 19.90 -14.61 -12.01
C LYS A 83 18.46 -15.12 -12.20
N ALA A 84 18.25 -16.11 -13.07
CA ALA A 84 16.93 -16.67 -13.34
C ALA A 84 16.31 -17.31 -12.08
N LEU A 85 17.11 -18.04 -11.30
CA LEU A 85 16.65 -18.64 -10.05
C LEU A 85 16.24 -17.57 -9.02
N TYR A 86 17.09 -16.56 -8.82
CA TYR A 86 16.77 -15.47 -7.90
C TYR A 86 15.52 -14.68 -8.34
N ARG A 87 15.35 -14.43 -9.64
CA ARG A 87 14.13 -13.78 -10.16
C ARG A 87 12.89 -14.60 -9.84
N VAL A 88 12.92 -15.90 -10.08
CA VAL A 88 11.79 -16.79 -9.79
C VAL A 88 11.48 -16.77 -8.28
N LEU A 89 12.47 -16.93 -7.42
CA LEU A 89 12.26 -16.93 -5.97
C LEU A 89 11.72 -15.62 -5.44
N LEU A 90 12.22 -14.48 -5.96
CA LEU A 90 11.79 -13.15 -5.51
C LEU A 90 10.43 -12.72 -6.09
N ILE A 91 9.92 -13.36 -7.15
CA ILE A 91 8.58 -13.12 -7.67
C ILE A 91 7.51 -13.92 -6.91
N VAL A 92 7.87 -15.02 -6.24
CA VAL A 92 6.93 -15.87 -5.50
C VAL A 92 5.99 -15.10 -4.57
N PRO A 93 6.44 -14.11 -3.78
CA PRO A 93 5.54 -13.35 -2.91
C PRO A 93 4.36 -12.71 -3.65
N TRP A 94 4.62 -12.19 -4.84
CA TRP A 94 3.61 -11.52 -5.66
C TRP A 94 2.69 -12.50 -6.42
N ALA A 95 3.18 -13.70 -6.68
CA ALA A 95 2.42 -14.75 -7.36
C ALA A 95 1.39 -15.44 -6.44
N VAL A 96 1.58 -15.39 -5.11
CA VAL A 96 0.66 -15.98 -4.15
C VAL A 96 -0.51 -15.02 -3.89
N PRO A 97 -1.77 -15.51 -3.85
CA PRO A 97 -2.91 -14.65 -3.52
C PRO A 97 -2.72 -13.91 -2.20
N SER A 98 -2.95 -12.61 -2.19
CA SER A 98 -2.65 -11.72 -1.06
C SER A 98 -3.34 -12.12 0.25
N TYR A 99 -4.56 -12.69 0.19
CA TYR A 99 -5.29 -13.15 1.37
C TYR A 99 -4.64 -14.40 2.00
N VAL A 100 -4.07 -15.30 1.19
CA VAL A 100 -3.33 -16.48 1.69
C VAL A 100 -2.07 -16.01 2.40
N THR A 101 -1.31 -15.12 1.78
CA THR A 101 -0.12 -14.54 2.37
C THR A 101 -0.45 -13.79 3.67
N ALA A 102 -1.49 -12.97 3.68
CA ALA A 102 -1.89 -12.22 4.87
C ALA A 102 -2.22 -13.15 6.06
N LEU A 103 -2.95 -14.24 5.82
CA LEU A 103 -3.27 -15.23 6.87
C LEU A 103 -2.03 -15.99 7.35
N ALA A 104 -1.12 -16.34 6.45
CA ALA A 104 0.15 -16.98 6.82
C ALA A 104 0.99 -16.04 7.69
N TRP A 105 1.13 -14.77 7.32
CA TRP A 105 1.86 -13.77 8.10
C TRP A 105 1.19 -13.50 9.46
N LYS A 106 -0.14 -13.47 9.55
CA LYS A 106 -0.85 -13.40 10.83
C LYS A 106 -0.43 -14.54 11.76
N GLY A 107 -0.37 -15.77 11.24
CA GLY A 107 0.14 -16.93 11.98
C GLY A 107 1.60 -16.76 12.42
N MET A 108 2.46 -16.21 11.55
CA MET A 108 3.86 -15.95 11.87
C MET A 108 4.04 -14.88 12.97
N PHE A 109 3.12 -13.91 13.08
CA PHE A 109 3.07 -12.90 14.14
C PHE A 109 2.36 -13.36 15.42
N HIS A 110 1.91 -14.61 15.50
CA HIS A 110 1.25 -15.10 16.71
C HIS A 110 2.21 -15.05 17.90
N ARG A 111 1.72 -14.55 19.06
CA ARG A 111 2.56 -14.29 20.23
C ARG A 111 3.28 -15.54 20.74
N GLN A 112 2.57 -16.67 20.86
CA GLN A 112 3.11 -17.89 21.46
C GLN A 112 3.71 -18.86 20.45
N PHE A 113 3.12 -18.98 19.25
CA PHE A 113 3.47 -20.01 18.27
C PHE A 113 4.07 -19.44 16.98
N GLY A 114 4.16 -18.10 16.88
CA GLY A 114 4.60 -17.44 15.66
C GLY A 114 6.11 -17.57 15.43
N ALA A 115 6.49 -17.91 14.20
CA ALA A 115 7.87 -18.06 13.81
C ALA A 115 8.72 -16.80 14.04
N ILE A 116 8.13 -15.62 13.92
CA ILE A 116 8.84 -14.34 14.12
C ILE A 116 9.28 -14.21 15.58
N ASN A 117 8.40 -14.49 16.54
CA ASN A 117 8.78 -14.48 17.96
C ASN A 117 9.76 -15.60 18.30
N ALA A 118 9.66 -16.77 17.65
CA ALA A 118 10.66 -17.84 17.82
C ALA A 118 12.05 -17.38 17.37
N ILE A 119 12.16 -16.70 16.22
CA ILE A 119 13.43 -16.14 15.72
C ILE A 119 13.95 -15.02 16.65
N LEU A 120 13.08 -14.12 17.11
CA LEU A 120 13.45 -13.08 18.08
C LEU A 120 13.95 -13.66 19.39
N GLY A 121 13.38 -14.76 19.85
CA GLY A 121 13.80 -15.48 21.05
C GLY A 121 15.23 -16.03 20.94
N VAL A 122 15.70 -16.42 19.74
CA VAL A 122 17.10 -16.88 19.53
C VAL A 122 18.11 -15.76 19.85
N VAL A 123 17.74 -14.50 19.63
CA VAL A 123 18.59 -13.33 19.95
C VAL A 123 18.26 -12.70 21.31
N GLY A 124 17.47 -13.39 22.15
CA GLY A 124 17.18 -12.98 23.52
C GLY A 124 16.06 -11.93 23.65
N VAL A 125 15.28 -11.69 22.61
CA VAL A 125 14.13 -10.76 22.66
C VAL A 125 12.90 -11.51 23.17
N GLU A 126 12.23 -10.94 24.16
CA GLU A 126 10.97 -11.52 24.66
C GLU A 126 9.85 -11.50 23.61
N PRO A 127 8.90 -12.48 23.70
CA PRO A 127 7.79 -12.58 22.75
C PRO A 127 6.95 -11.30 22.67
N VAL A 128 6.96 -10.66 21.52
CA VAL A 128 6.20 -9.44 21.26
C VAL A 128 4.72 -9.77 21.06
N ALA A 129 3.84 -9.02 21.74
CA ALA A 129 2.40 -9.03 21.48
C ALA A 129 2.09 -8.07 20.32
N TRP A 130 2.28 -8.54 19.09
CA TRP A 130 2.29 -7.72 17.87
C TRP A 130 1.08 -6.83 17.71
N PHE A 131 -0.12 -7.31 18.05
CA PHE A 131 -1.38 -6.59 17.81
C PHE A 131 -1.90 -5.81 19.03
N SER A 132 -1.10 -5.67 20.10
CA SER A 132 -1.50 -4.93 21.30
C SER A 132 -1.11 -3.45 21.31
N ARG A 133 -0.30 -3.00 20.34
CA ARG A 133 0.13 -1.60 20.19
C ARG A 133 0.11 -1.20 18.72
N PHE A 134 -0.26 0.04 18.44
CA PHE A 134 -0.24 0.59 17.08
C PHE A 134 1.07 0.33 16.33
N SER A 135 2.21 0.65 16.96
CA SER A 135 3.53 0.55 16.30
C SER A 135 3.86 -0.87 15.85
N THR A 136 3.62 -1.87 16.70
CA THR A 136 3.90 -3.27 16.38
C THR A 136 2.89 -3.85 15.39
N ALA A 137 1.61 -3.52 15.52
CA ALA A 137 0.57 -3.95 14.60
C ALA A 137 0.75 -3.31 13.21
N PHE A 138 1.08 -2.02 13.17
CA PHE A 138 1.42 -1.34 11.92
C PHE A 138 2.67 -1.93 11.27
N ALA A 139 3.72 -2.23 12.05
CA ALA A 139 4.94 -2.87 11.54
C ALA A 139 4.66 -4.28 10.99
N ALA A 140 3.78 -5.06 11.62
CA ALA A 140 3.37 -6.37 11.13
C ALA A 140 2.62 -6.28 9.79
N ASN A 141 1.66 -5.35 9.68
CA ASN A 141 0.97 -5.06 8.43
C ASN A 141 1.96 -4.61 7.35
N LEU A 142 2.86 -3.67 7.70
CA LEU A 142 3.86 -3.10 6.80
C LEU A 142 4.81 -4.18 6.25
N ALA A 143 5.36 -5.02 7.12
CA ALA A 143 6.23 -6.12 6.72
C ALA A 143 5.54 -7.09 5.74
N THR A 144 4.28 -7.44 6.03
CA THR A 144 3.47 -8.29 5.17
C THR A 144 3.26 -7.67 3.79
N ASN A 145 2.87 -6.40 3.74
CA ASN A 145 2.58 -5.75 2.48
C ASN A 145 3.84 -5.43 1.67
N VAL A 146 4.94 -5.08 2.35
CA VAL A 146 6.25 -4.92 1.70
C VAL A 146 6.69 -6.21 1.04
N TRP A 147 6.54 -7.35 1.73
CA TRP A 147 6.81 -8.68 1.16
C TRP A 147 5.99 -8.96 -0.11
N LEU A 148 4.71 -8.58 -0.12
CA LEU A 148 3.83 -8.76 -1.27
C LEU A 148 4.15 -7.82 -2.45
N GLY A 149 4.55 -6.58 -2.16
CA GLY A 149 4.58 -5.52 -3.17
C GLY A 149 5.94 -5.24 -3.80
N PHE A 150 7.07 -5.50 -3.09
CA PHE A 150 8.40 -5.20 -3.63
C PHE A 150 8.72 -5.90 -4.96
N PRO A 151 8.23 -7.15 -5.24
CA PRO A 151 8.60 -7.84 -6.48
C PRO A 151 8.06 -7.13 -7.72
N PHE A 152 6.92 -6.46 -7.63
CA PHE A 152 6.41 -5.64 -8.72
C PHE A 152 7.40 -4.53 -9.09
N MET A 153 7.89 -3.77 -8.10
CA MET A 153 8.89 -2.72 -8.32
C MET A 153 10.22 -3.28 -8.80
N MET A 154 10.63 -4.46 -8.32
CA MET A 154 11.82 -5.18 -8.82
C MET A 154 11.72 -5.48 -10.32
N VAL A 155 10.59 -6.03 -10.77
CA VAL A 155 10.39 -6.37 -12.19
C VAL A 155 10.39 -5.11 -13.05
N VAL A 156 9.70 -4.06 -12.63
CA VAL A 156 9.70 -2.76 -13.34
C VAL A 156 11.11 -2.18 -13.41
N THR A 157 11.87 -2.25 -12.31
CA THR A 157 13.26 -1.75 -12.26
C THR A 157 14.16 -2.54 -13.21
N ILE A 158 14.06 -3.86 -13.25
CA ILE A 158 14.83 -4.69 -14.19
C ILE A 158 14.50 -4.30 -15.65
N GLY A 159 13.22 -4.14 -15.97
CA GLY A 159 12.78 -3.71 -17.29
C GLY A 159 13.32 -2.33 -17.67
N ALA A 160 13.24 -1.40 -16.73
CA ALA A 160 13.73 -0.03 -16.93
C ALA A 160 15.25 0.02 -17.17
N ILE A 161 16.04 -0.74 -16.36
CA ILE A 161 17.51 -0.83 -16.54
C ILE A 161 17.87 -1.47 -17.88
N THR A 162 17.14 -2.51 -18.29
CA THR A 162 17.38 -3.20 -19.56
C THR A 162 17.11 -2.29 -20.77
N ALA A 163 16.26 -1.28 -20.63
CA ALA A 163 15.93 -0.31 -21.66
C ALA A 163 16.94 0.84 -21.77
N VAL A 164 17.90 0.97 -20.83
CA VAL A 164 18.96 1.99 -20.92
C VAL A 164 19.92 1.63 -22.04
N PRO A 165 20.18 2.54 -23.01
CA PRO A 165 21.12 2.30 -24.09
C PRO A 165 22.53 2.01 -23.56
N GLN A 166 23.15 0.96 -24.06
CA GLN A 166 24.46 0.51 -23.61
C GLN A 166 25.56 1.55 -23.92
N ASP A 167 25.47 2.20 -25.08
CA ASP A 167 26.39 3.25 -25.53
C ASP A 167 26.47 4.44 -24.58
N VAL A 168 25.34 4.79 -23.90
CA VAL A 168 25.34 5.86 -22.90
C VAL A 168 26.13 5.44 -21.65
N LEU A 169 26.03 4.17 -21.24
CA LEU A 169 26.77 3.65 -20.09
C LEU A 169 28.28 3.51 -20.41
N GLU A 170 28.62 3.10 -21.66
CA GLU A 170 29.99 2.98 -22.12
C GLU A 170 30.62 4.36 -22.26
N ALA A 171 29.91 5.35 -22.81
CA ALA A 171 30.40 6.74 -22.90
C ALA A 171 30.74 7.30 -21.49
N ALA A 172 29.87 7.11 -20.53
CA ALA A 172 30.11 7.52 -19.13
C ALA A 172 31.35 6.82 -18.53
N GLU A 173 31.63 5.58 -18.95
CA GLU A 173 32.82 4.83 -18.50
C GLU A 173 34.09 5.39 -19.14
N VAL A 174 34.04 5.74 -20.41
CA VAL A 174 35.15 6.39 -21.13
C VAL A 174 35.46 7.77 -20.54
N ASP A 175 34.43 8.51 -20.10
CA ASP A 175 34.55 9.79 -19.39
C ASP A 175 35.13 9.65 -17.97
N GLY A 176 35.40 8.41 -17.49
CA GLY A 176 35.99 8.14 -16.18
C GLY A 176 34.99 8.14 -15.04
N ALA A 177 33.70 8.05 -15.31
CA ALA A 177 32.67 8.00 -14.26
C ALA A 177 32.79 6.71 -13.43
N THR A 178 32.85 6.86 -12.13
CA THR A 178 32.79 5.72 -11.17
C THR A 178 31.45 4.99 -11.26
N THR A 179 31.40 3.75 -10.79
CA THR A 179 30.16 2.96 -10.74
C THR A 179 29.02 3.70 -10.01
N TRP A 180 29.34 4.41 -8.92
CA TRP A 180 28.36 5.22 -8.18
C TRP A 180 27.88 6.42 -9.01
N GLN A 181 28.77 7.12 -9.70
CA GLN A 181 28.40 8.22 -10.59
C GLN A 181 27.55 7.73 -11.76
N ARG A 182 27.91 6.61 -12.40
CA ARG A 182 27.09 6.00 -13.45
C ARG A 182 25.68 5.64 -12.93
N LEU A 183 25.58 5.08 -11.72
CA LEU A 183 24.29 4.78 -11.12
C LEU A 183 23.46 6.04 -10.87
N THR A 184 24.04 7.03 -10.18
CA THR A 184 23.29 8.18 -9.66
C THR A 184 23.05 9.29 -10.69
N LEU A 185 24.01 9.49 -11.62
CA LEU A 185 23.97 10.59 -12.59
C LEU A 185 23.47 10.14 -13.98
N VAL A 186 23.51 8.84 -14.27
CA VAL A 186 23.10 8.31 -15.58
C VAL A 186 21.91 7.35 -15.43
N THR A 187 22.11 6.23 -14.76
CA THR A 187 21.08 5.16 -14.73
C THR A 187 19.80 5.60 -14.03
N LEU A 188 19.88 6.12 -12.80
CA LEU A 188 18.69 6.51 -12.03
C LEU A 188 17.87 7.63 -12.72
N PRO A 189 18.48 8.69 -13.27
CA PRO A 189 17.74 9.68 -14.05
C PRO A 189 17.04 9.11 -15.28
N LEU A 190 17.68 8.19 -16.02
CA LEU A 190 17.13 7.57 -17.22
C LEU A 190 15.97 6.62 -16.93
N ILE A 191 16.01 5.88 -15.81
CA ILE A 191 14.92 4.95 -15.45
C ILE A 191 13.77 5.64 -14.69
N LYS A 192 13.98 6.82 -14.12
CA LYS A 192 12.97 7.57 -13.37
C LYS A 192 11.64 7.75 -14.11
N PRO A 193 11.59 8.10 -15.40
CA PRO A 193 10.34 8.24 -16.15
C PRO A 193 9.55 6.93 -16.26
N VAL A 194 10.24 5.78 -16.27
CA VAL A 194 9.60 4.44 -16.30
C VAL A 194 9.09 4.05 -14.91
N LEU A 195 9.82 4.42 -13.85
CA LEU A 195 9.45 4.10 -12.48
C LEU A 195 8.28 4.96 -11.96
N ALA A 196 8.17 6.22 -12.40
CA ALA A 196 7.17 7.15 -11.88
C ALA A 196 5.71 6.65 -12.05
N PRO A 197 5.27 6.17 -13.23
CA PRO A 197 3.93 5.58 -13.37
C PRO A 197 3.73 4.31 -12.52
N ALA A 198 4.77 3.48 -12.37
CA ALA A 198 4.69 2.28 -11.54
C ALA A 198 4.54 2.62 -10.05
N VAL A 199 5.24 3.65 -9.56
CA VAL A 199 5.09 4.19 -8.20
C VAL A 199 3.68 4.72 -7.99
N ALA A 200 3.13 5.47 -8.96
CA ALA A 200 1.77 5.98 -8.90
C ALA A 200 0.73 4.84 -8.81
N LEU A 201 0.87 3.83 -9.66
CA LEU A 201 0.00 2.64 -9.64
C LEU A 201 0.14 1.87 -8.32
N GLY A 202 1.37 1.67 -7.83
CA GLY A 202 1.64 1.05 -6.54
C GLY A 202 1.02 1.82 -5.37
N ALA A 203 1.02 3.15 -5.43
CA ALA A 203 0.38 3.99 -4.41
C ALA A 203 -1.14 3.79 -4.39
N VAL A 204 -1.81 3.76 -5.56
CA VAL A 204 -3.25 3.50 -5.67
C VAL A 204 -3.60 2.11 -5.13
N TRP A 205 -2.83 1.08 -5.48
CA TRP A 205 -3.04 -0.29 -4.98
C TRP A 205 -2.84 -0.38 -3.48
N THR A 206 -1.78 0.23 -2.96
CA THR A 206 -1.46 0.20 -1.52
C THR A 206 -2.50 0.97 -0.70
N PHE A 207 -2.95 2.12 -1.20
CA PHE A 207 -4.00 2.91 -0.55
C PHE A 207 -5.30 2.10 -0.34
N ASN A 208 -5.60 1.19 -1.26
CA ASN A 208 -6.77 0.31 -1.23
C ASN A 208 -6.47 -1.11 -0.76
N MET A 209 -5.32 -1.36 -0.11
CA MET A 209 -4.90 -2.71 0.29
C MET A 209 -5.69 -3.21 1.52
N PHE A 210 -6.95 -3.55 1.29
CA PHE A 210 -7.86 -4.05 2.31
C PHE A 210 -7.38 -5.36 2.96
N ASN A 211 -7.00 -6.36 2.11
CA ASN A 211 -6.76 -7.73 2.57
C ASN A 211 -5.68 -7.82 3.65
N VAL A 212 -4.59 -7.07 3.50
CA VAL A 212 -3.47 -7.12 4.45
C VAL A 212 -3.90 -6.54 5.80
N VAL A 213 -4.43 -5.32 5.83
CA VAL A 213 -4.81 -4.66 7.07
C VAL A 213 -5.92 -5.44 7.79
N PHE A 214 -6.94 -5.88 7.04
CA PHE A 214 -8.08 -6.58 7.61
C PHE A 214 -7.75 -7.99 8.10
N LEU A 215 -6.92 -8.74 7.37
CA LEU A 215 -6.63 -10.14 7.70
C LEU A 215 -5.44 -10.29 8.64
N VAL A 216 -4.44 -9.40 8.64
CA VAL A 216 -3.27 -9.49 9.53
C VAL A 216 -3.59 -8.93 10.91
N SER A 217 -3.80 -7.62 11.02
CA SER A 217 -4.10 -6.98 12.31
C SER A 217 -5.58 -6.97 12.66
N GLY A 218 -6.47 -6.98 11.65
CA GLY A 218 -7.89 -6.77 11.87
C GLY A 218 -8.23 -5.36 12.36
N GLY A 219 -7.32 -4.38 12.15
CA GLY A 219 -7.43 -3.01 12.67
C GLY A 219 -6.92 -2.83 14.10
N ASP A 220 -6.45 -3.89 14.76
CA ASP A 220 -5.96 -3.84 16.15
C ASP A 220 -4.75 -2.89 16.32
N PRO A 221 -4.63 -2.31 17.52
CA PRO A 221 -5.60 -2.25 18.61
C PRO A 221 -6.71 -1.22 18.34
N ASP A 222 -7.94 -1.54 18.71
CA ASP A 222 -9.09 -0.61 18.74
C ASP A 222 -9.36 0.17 17.41
N GLY A 223 -9.09 -0.45 16.27
CA GLY A 223 -9.25 0.17 14.96
C GLY A 223 -8.16 1.18 14.57
N THR A 224 -7.10 1.31 15.38
CA THR A 224 -6.04 2.33 15.14
C THR A 224 -5.18 2.05 13.90
N THR A 225 -5.10 0.79 13.45
CA THR A 225 -4.40 0.42 12.21
C THR A 225 -5.32 0.31 11.00
N ASP A 226 -6.61 0.64 11.15
CA ASP A 226 -7.52 0.67 10.01
C ASP A 226 -7.11 1.74 8.99
N ILE A 227 -7.30 1.42 7.73
CA ILE A 227 -7.20 2.34 6.60
C ILE A 227 -8.59 2.67 6.07
N LEU A 228 -8.74 3.70 5.26
CA LEU A 228 -10.05 4.17 4.81
C LEU A 228 -10.92 3.07 4.20
N VAL A 229 -10.34 2.14 3.44
CA VAL A 229 -11.10 1.03 2.82
C VAL A 229 -11.55 0.01 3.85
N SER A 230 -10.75 -0.30 4.89
CA SER A 230 -11.15 -1.23 5.95
C SER A 230 -12.18 -0.59 6.88
N GLU A 231 -12.08 0.69 7.15
CA GLU A 231 -13.10 1.44 7.89
C GLU A 231 -14.43 1.50 7.14
N ALA A 232 -14.42 1.76 5.83
CA ALA A 232 -15.62 1.70 5.00
C ALA A 232 -16.28 0.32 5.04
N TYR A 233 -15.48 -0.75 4.98
CA TYR A 233 -15.96 -2.12 5.11
C TYR A 233 -16.65 -2.36 6.48
N ARG A 234 -16.06 -1.86 7.57
CA ARG A 234 -16.66 -1.97 8.91
C ARG A 234 -18.02 -1.31 9.00
N TRP A 235 -18.19 -0.14 8.40
CA TRP A 235 -19.47 0.54 8.34
C TRP A 235 -20.50 -0.23 7.52
N ALA A 236 -20.08 -0.86 6.43
CA ALA A 236 -20.99 -1.63 5.58
C ALA A 236 -21.48 -2.94 6.23
N PHE A 237 -20.60 -3.63 6.98
CA PHE A 237 -20.83 -5.02 7.33
C PHE A 237 -20.75 -5.35 8.83
N THR A 238 -19.96 -4.60 9.61
CA THR A 238 -19.73 -4.92 11.03
C THR A 238 -20.34 -3.92 12.02
N ARG A 239 -20.45 -2.64 11.65
CA ARG A 239 -21.07 -1.60 12.48
C ARG A 239 -22.46 -1.29 11.94
N GLU A 240 -23.52 -1.81 12.57
CA GLU A 240 -24.93 -1.51 12.26
C GLU A 240 -25.31 -1.62 10.76
N ALA A 241 -24.39 -2.12 9.95
CA ALA A 241 -24.53 -2.33 8.52
C ALA A 241 -25.09 -1.10 7.76
N GLN A 242 -24.49 0.06 8.03
CA GLN A 242 -24.84 1.36 7.42
C GLN A 242 -24.26 1.48 6.01
N VAL A 243 -24.88 0.81 5.05
CA VAL A 243 -24.39 0.75 3.66
C VAL A 243 -24.29 2.13 3.01
N GLY A 244 -25.25 3.04 3.27
CA GLY A 244 -25.19 4.41 2.74
C GLY A 244 -24.01 5.22 3.29
N TYR A 245 -23.69 5.04 4.58
CA TYR A 245 -22.53 5.67 5.21
C TYR A 245 -21.20 5.14 4.63
N ALA A 246 -21.11 3.82 4.47
CA ALA A 246 -19.97 3.20 3.82
C ALA A 246 -19.79 3.62 2.35
N ALA A 247 -20.91 3.81 1.63
CA ALA A 247 -20.90 4.33 0.27
C ALA A 247 -20.38 5.77 0.22
N ALA A 248 -20.70 6.61 1.21
CA ALA A 248 -20.15 7.97 1.32
C ALA A 248 -18.62 7.93 1.56
N TYR A 249 -18.12 6.98 2.40
CA TYR A 249 -16.67 6.73 2.52
C TYR A 249 -16.04 6.36 1.17
N ALA A 250 -16.67 5.45 0.41
CA ALA A 250 -16.15 5.03 -0.88
C ALA A 250 -16.07 6.19 -1.90
N VAL A 251 -17.06 7.09 -1.90
CA VAL A 251 -17.02 8.30 -2.72
C VAL A 251 -15.88 9.24 -2.29
N LEU A 252 -15.69 9.44 -0.97
CA LEU A 252 -14.57 10.25 -0.46
C LEU A 252 -13.21 9.64 -0.83
N ILE A 253 -13.06 8.31 -0.70
CA ILE A 253 -11.86 7.58 -1.13
C ILE A 253 -11.59 7.82 -2.63
N PHE A 254 -12.62 7.70 -3.47
CA PHE A 254 -12.50 7.96 -4.90
C PHE A 254 -12.03 9.39 -5.19
N LEU A 255 -12.63 10.39 -4.53
CA LEU A 255 -12.26 11.80 -4.70
C LEU A 255 -10.82 12.07 -4.25
N LEU A 256 -10.39 11.48 -3.13
CA LEU A 256 -9.01 11.58 -2.64
C LEU A 256 -8.01 10.96 -3.63
N LEU A 257 -8.30 9.77 -4.15
CA LEU A 257 -7.43 9.11 -5.13
C LEU A 257 -7.40 9.88 -6.47
N PHE A 258 -8.56 10.34 -6.94
CA PHE A 258 -8.64 11.14 -8.15
C PHE A 258 -7.88 12.46 -8.03
N GLY A 259 -8.02 13.15 -6.90
CA GLY A 259 -7.25 14.37 -6.61
C GLY A 259 -5.75 14.08 -6.46
N GLY A 260 -5.39 13.02 -5.72
CA GLY A 260 -4.01 12.60 -5.50
C GLY A 260 -3.28 12.23 -6.79
N THR A 261 -3.92 11.46 -7.68
CA THR A 261 -3.32 11.12 -8.99
C THR A 261 -3.10 12.36 -9.85
N ARG A 262 -4.06 13.31 -9.87
CA ARG A 262 -3.90 14.58 -10.60
C ARG A 262 -2.75 15.44 -10.08
N VAL A 263 -2.56 15.46 -8.75
CA VAL A 263 -1.40 16.15 -8.14
C VAL A 263 -0.10 15.45 -8.53
N LEU A 264 -0.07 14.12 -8.44
CA LEU A 264 1.12 13.34 -8.79
C LEU A 264 1.50 13.52 -10.27
N ASP A 265 0.54 13.48 -11.20
CA ASP A 265 0.77 13.74 -12.63
C ASP A 265 1.40 15.11 -12.88
N ARG A 266 0.97 16.14 -12.13
CA ARG A 266 1.54 17.48 -12.22
C ARG A 266 2.99 17.54 -11.71
N LEU A 267 3.27 16.83 -10.62
CA LEU A 267 4.61 16.81 -10.00
C LEU A 267 5.63 15.99 -10.79
N THR A 268 5.19 14.91 -11.42
CA THR A 268 6.07 14.02 -12.19
C THR A 268 6.27 14.47 -13.63
N GLY A 269 5.55 15.50 -14.08
CA GLY A 269 5.63 15.97 -15.47
C GLY A 269 5.10 14.95 -16.49
N ALA A 270 4.36 13.95 -16.06
CA ALA A 270 3.79 12.89 -16.89
C ALA A 270 2.61 13.40 -17.76
N ARG A 271 2.73 14.62 -18.31
CA ARG A 271 1.91 15.07 -19.44
C ARG A 271 2.62 14.71 -20.70
N ALA A 272 2.14 13.66 -21.37
CA ALA A 272 2.38 13.47 -22.78
C ALA A 272 1.81 14.63 -23.59
#